data_67f6137e6e4ba07d79dfc5a6a9c55370
#
_entry.id   67f6137e6e4ba07d79dfc5a6a9c55370
#
_cell.length_a   1.000
_cell.length_b   1.000
_cell.length_c   1.000
_cell.angle_alpha   90.00
_cell.angle_beta   90.00
_cell.angle_gamma   90.00
#
_symmetry.space_group_name_H-M   'P 1'
#
loop_
_entity.id
_entity.type
_entity.pdbx_description
1 polymer ?
#
loop_
_entity_poly.entity_id
_entity_poly.type
_entity_poly.pdbx_seq_one_letter_code
_entity_poly.pdbx_strand_id
1 'polypeptide(L)' 'MDQNSIEFIQKLFDKGKNKEEIKQSFLDYGWDENDIDKMIEEAFF' A
#
# COMPACT_ATOMS: atom_id res chain seq x y z
N MET A 1 -11.45 -4.08 2.83
CA MET A 1 -10.35 -3.11 2.84
C MET A 1 -10.90 -1.71 2.81
N ASP A 2 -10.21 -0.80 3.45
CA ASP A 2 -10.60 0.59 3.45
C ASP A 2 -10.24 1.24 2.12
N GLN A 3 -11.23 1.82 1.45
CA GLN A 3 -11.03 2.50 0.18
C GLN A 3 -10.02 3.64 0.28
N ASN A 4 -9.99 4.32 1.42
CA ASN A 4 -9.04 5.41 1.65
C ASN A 4 -7.60 4.91 1.65
N SER A 5 -7.36 3.74 2.20
CA SER A 5 -6.02 3.14 2.21
C SER A 5 -5.58 2.76 0.79
N ILE A 6 -6.50 2.22 0.01
CA ILE A 6 -6.22 1.86 -1.38
C ILE A 6 -5.88 3.11 -2.19
N GLU A 7 -6.66 4.17 -2.04
CA GLU A 7 -6.41 5.43 -2.73
C GLU A 7 -5.07 6.05 -2.34
N PHE A 8 -4.70 5.93 -1.06
CA PHE A 8 -3.42 6.42 -0.59
C PHE A 8 -2.27 5.68 -1.27
N ILE A 9 -2.38 4.36 -1.39
CA ILE A 9 -1.37 3.55 -2.09
C ILE A 9 -1.27 3.97 -3.55
N GLN A 10 -2.40 4.18 -4.22
CA GLN A 10 -2.43 4.63 -5.61
C GLN A 10 -1.70 5.96 -5.77
N LYS A 11 -1.88 6.88 -4.83
CA LYS A 11 -1.18 8.17 -4.86
C LYS A 11 0.32 8.00 -4.71
N LEU A 12 0.75 7.06 -3.87
CA LEU A 12 2.18 6.78 -3.70
C LEU A 12 2.79 6.24 -4.99
N PHE A 13 2.08 5.37 -5.70
CA PHE A 13 2.53 4.89 -7.00
C PHE A 13 2.63 6.03 -8.01
N ASP A 14 1.67 6.92 -8.01
CA ASP A 14 1.68 8.07 -8.91
C ASP A 14 2.88 9.00 -8.66
N LYS A 15 3.37 9.00 -7.43
CA LYS A 15 4.56 9.77 -7.06
C LYS A 15 5.87 9.05 -7.37
N GLY A 16 5.79 7.85 -7.93
CA GLY A 16 6.98 7.09 -8.29
C GLY A 16 7.51 6.14 -7.23
N LYS A 17 6.75 5.93 -6.16
CA LYS A 17 7.14 4.96 -5.14
C LYS A 17 6.90 3.55 -5.65
N ASN A 18 7.83 2.63 -5.35
CA ASN A 18 7.63 1.24 -5.74
C ASN A 18 6.94 0.44 -4.62
N LYS A 19 6.57 -0.82 -4.95
CA LYS A 19 5.86 -1.67 -4.01
C LYS A 19 6.60 -1.89 -2.71
N GLU A 20 7.91 -2.10 -2.78
CA GLU A 20 8.72 -2.37 -1.60
C GLU A 20 8.76 -1.18 -0.67
N GLU A 21 8.90 0.02 -1.23
CA GLU A 21 8.90 1.24 -0.44
C GLU A 21 7.57 1.44 0.27
N ILE A 22 6.46 1.20 -0.44
CA ILE A 22 5.12 1.32 0.11
C ILE A 22 4.91 0.29 1.21
N LYS A 23 5.29 -0.95 0.95
CA LYS A 23 5.17 -2.03 1.92
C LYS A 23 5.95 -1.70 3.20
N GLN A 24 7.19 -1.23 3.05
CA GLN A 24 8.02 -0.90 4.19
C GLN A 24 7.40 0.22 5.03
N SER A 25 6.83 1.22 4.38
CA SER A 25 6.16 2.32 5.09
C SER A 25 5.02 1.82 5.97
N PHE A 26 4.19 0.91 5.44
CA PHE A 26 3.08 0.35 6.21
C PHE A 26 3.56 -0.56 7.33
N LEU A 27 4.62 -1.34 7.08
CA LEU A 27 5.21 -2.17 8.13
C LEU A 27 5.73 -1.32 9.29
N ASP A 28 6.32 -0.17 8.97
CA ASP A 28 6.82 0.76 9.98
C ASP A 28 5.69 1.32 10.85
N TYR A 29 4.48 1.42 10.29
CA TYR A 29 3.30 1.83 11.04
C TYR A 29 2.67 0.69 11.84
N GLY A 30 3.16 -0.53 11.69
CA GLY A 30 2.63 -1.67 12.43
C GLY A 30 1.55 -2.48 11.72
N TRP A 31 1.38 -2.26 10.41
CA TRP A 31 0.41 -3.04 9.64
C TRP A 31 0.89 -4.47 9.43
N ASP A 32 -0.06 -5.40 9.37
CA ASP A 32 0.25 -6.79 9.07
C ASP A 32 0.66 -6.95 7.61
N GLU A 33 1.71 -7.74 7.37
CA GLU A 33 2.24 -7.95 6.03
C GLU A 33 1.19 -8.49 5.05
N ASN A 34 0.38 -9.45 5.49
CA ASN A 34 -0.67 -10.01 4.64
C ASN A 34 -1.70 -8.99 4.23
N ASP A 35 -2.08 -8.10 5.15
CA ASP A 35 -3.02 -7.04 4.87
C ASP A 35 -2.43 -6.03 3.88
N ILE A 36 -1.15 -5.70 4.03
CA ILE A 36 -0.46 -4.79 3.13
C ILE A 36 -0.44 -5.37 1.72
N ASP A 37 -0.10 -6.65 1.58
CA ASP A 37 -0.04 -7.30 0.29
C ASP A 37 -1.39 -7.29 -0.42
N LYS A 38 -2.47 -7.51 0.33
CA LYS A 38 -3.82 -7.45 -0.23
C LYS A 38 -4.18 -6.05 -0.69
N MET A 39 -3.83 -5.03 0.10
CA MET A 39 -4.10 -3.65 -0.28
C MET A 39 -3.34 -3.24 -1.53
N ILE A 40 -2.08 -3.63 -1.62
CA ILE A 40 -1.26 -3.31 -2.80
C ILE A 40 -1.84 -4.00 -4.02
N GLU A 41 -2.25 -5.25 -3.89
CA GLU A 41 -2.87 -5.98 -4.99
C GLU A 41 -4.14 -5.29 -5.47
N GLU A 42 -5.00 -4.87 -4.56
CA GLU A 42 -6.22 -4.16 -4.91
C GLU A 42 -5.95 -2.81 -5.57
N ALA A 43 -4.91 -2.12 -5.15
CA ALA A 43 -4.55 -0.82 -5.71
C ALA A 43 -4.07 -0.93 -7.16
N PHE A 44 -3.55 -2.08 -7.57
CA PHE A 44 -3.09 -2.31 -8.94
C PHE A 44 -4.19 -2.83 -9.88
N PHE A 45 -5.26 -3.30 -9.31
CA PHE A 45 -6.39 -3.79 -10.09
C PHE A 45 -7.57 -2.84 -9.95
#